data_0e7aea9c99267edbc17616b71112adef
#
_entry.id   0e7aea9c99267edbc17616b71112adef
#
_cell.length_a   1.000
_cell.length_b   1.000
_cell.length_c   1.000
_cell.angle_alpha   90.00
_cell.angle_beta   90.00
_cell.angle_gamma   90.00
#
_symmetry.space_group_name_H-M   'P 1'
#
loop_
_entity.id
_entity.type
_entity.pdbx_description
1 polymer ?
#
loop_
_entity_poly.entity_id
_entity_poly.type
_entity_poly.pdbx_seq_one_letter_code
_entity_poly.pdbx_strand_id
1 'polypeptide(L)'
;MEKQELSTLNHCVFSLQYHLVLVTKYRKQVISEPILKRLLEILRETLEKWDCRLIEGNGEADHVHLLFAGNPNLQLSVLANNLKTVSSRLIRKEFKKEISKTYWKPVFWHRSYFIMSCGGAPLSVIKKYIEDQGSKG
;
A
#
# COMPACT_ATOMS: atom_id res chain seq x y z
N MET A 1 7.34 18.50 -8.01
CA MET A 1 8.55 17.89 -7.45
C MET A 1 8.39 17.76 -5.94
N GLU A 2 8.45 16.56 -5.46
CA GLU A 2 8.25 16.31 -4.04
C GLU A 2 9.45 16.75 -3.23
N LYS A 3 9.20 17.53 -2.18
CA LYS A 3 10.25 17.85 -1.22
C LYS A 3 10.41 16.68 -0.26
N GLN A 4 11.62 16.19 -0.15
CA GLN A 4 11.92 15.22 0.89
C GLN A 4 12.05 15.94 2.22
N GLU A 5 11.27 15.53 3.18
CA GLU A 5 11.35 16.07 4.54
C GLU A 5 12.43 15.31 5.30
N LEU A 6 13.20 16.04 6.11
CA LEU A 6 14.15 15.44 7.04
C LEU A 6 13.43 15.11 8.34
N SER A 7 13.71 13.94 8.87
CA SER A 7 13.16 13.46 10.13
C SER A 7 14.27 13.08 11.09
N THR A 8 13.92 12.91 12.38
CA THR A 8 14.87 12.50 13.40
C THR A 8 14.32 11.36 14.22
N LEU A 9 15.15 10.38 14.56
CA LEU A 9 14.82 9.26 15.42
C LEU A 9 16.09 8.80 16.13
N ASN A 10 16.09 8.76 17.47
CA ASN A 10 17.22 8.30 18.26
C ASN A 10 18.55 8.96 17.83
N HIS A 11 18.55 10.30 17.72
CA HIS A 11 19.71 11.12 17.28
C HIS A 11 20.13 10.89 15.84
N CYS A 12 19.33 10.18 15.04
CA CYS A 12 19.58 9.99 13.63
C CYS A 12 18.75 10.99 12.81
N VAL A 13 19.38 11.68 11.86
CA VAL A 13 18.68 12.53 10.89
C VAL A 13 18.54 11.73 9.61
N PHE A 14 17.33 11.63 9.09
CA PHE A 14 17.04 10.79 7.92
C PHE A 14 15.94 11.37 7.05
N SER A 15 15.92 10.94 5.80
CA SER A 15 14.83 11.20 4.86
C SER A 15 14.64 9.91 4.06
N LEU A 16 13.64 9.11 4.46
CA LEU A 16 13.36 7.82 3.85
C LEU A 16 11.90 7.79 3.40
N GLN A 17 11.70 7.69 2.10
CA GLN A 17 10.37 7.60 1.52
C GLN A 17 10.29 6.40 0.60
N TYR A 18 9.11 5.79 0.55
CA TYR A 18 8.89 4.56 -0.22
C TYR A 18 7.57 4.64 -0.96
N HIS A 19 7.57 4.07 -2.16
CA HIS A 19 6.34 3.74 -2.88
C HIS A 19 6.02 2.27 -2.62
N LEU A 20 4.76 2.00 -2.29
CA LEU A 20 4.27 0.63 -2.10
C LEU A 20 3.03 0.45 -2.97
N VAL A 21 3.00 -0.63 -3.75
CA VAL A 21 1.84 -0.98 -4.56
C VAL A 21 1.33 -2.35 -4.12
N LEU A 22 0.06 -2.40 -3.79
CA LEU A 22 -0.65 -3.64 -3.44
C LEU A 22 -1.70 -3.90 -4.52
N VAL A 23 -1.69 -5.11 -5.07
CA VAL A 23 -2.60 -5.51 -6.15
C VAL A 23 -3.57 -6.55 -5.61
N THR A 24 -4.83 -6.49 -6.01
CA THR A 24 -5.85 -7.44 -5.57
C THR A 24 -5.58 -8.85 -6.09
N LYS A 25 -6.04 -9.86 -5.34
CA LYS A 25 -5.92 -11.26 -5.73
C LYS A 25 -6.59 -11.49 -7.09
N TYR A 26 -5.87 -12.11 -8.02
CA TYR A 26 -6.30 -12.34 -9.41
C TYR A 26 -6.63 -11.05 -10.16
N ARG A 27 -6.17 -9.89 -9.67
CA ARG A 27 -6.45 -8.57 -10.23
C ARG A 27 -7.94 -8.29 -10.41
N LYS A 28 -8.75 -8.82 -9.52
CA LYS A 28 -10.19 -8.56 -9.56
C LYS A 28 -10.48 -7.09 -9.25
N GLN A 29 -11.39 -6.52 -10.00
CA GLN A 29 -11.79 -5.12 -9.83
C GLN A 29 -12.79 -5.00 -8.68
N VAL A 30 -12.31 -5.22 -7.47
CA VAL A 30 -13.13 -5.34 -6.27
C VAL A 30 -13.10 -4.06 -5.42
N ILE A 31 -12.18 -3.14 -5.71
CA ILE A 31 -12.03 -1.90 -4.93
C ILE A 31 -12.97 -0.84 -5.51
N SER A 32 -14.14 -0.68 -4.88
CA SER A 32 -15.05 0.43 -5.16
C SER A 32 -14.55 1.70 -4.47
N GLU A 33 -15.14 2.84 -4.77
CA GLU A 33 -14.75 4.10 -4.11
C GLU A 33 -14.90 4.05 -2.59
N PRO A 34 -16.00 3.54 -2.01
CA PRO A 34 -16.09 3.41 -0.55
C PRO A 34 -15.03 2.49 0.02
N ILE A 35 -14.72 1.38 -0.66
CA ILE A 35 -13.68 0.46 -0.21
C ILE A 35 -12.31 1.12 -0.29
N LEU A 36 -12.02 1.85 -1.37
CA LEU A 36 -10.75 2.57 -1.50
C LEU A 36 -10.56 3.57 -0.36
N LYS A 37 -11.60 4.36 -0.09
CA LYS A 37 -11.55 5.34 1.00
C LYS A 37 -11.21 4.68 2.33
N ARG A 38 -11.89 3.57 2.63
CA ARG A 38 -11.66 2.85 3.88
C ARG A 38 -10.28 2.18 3.90
N LEU A 39 -9.85 1.61 2.77
CA LEU A 39 -8.51 1.03 2.65
C LEU A 39 -7.43 2.06 2.98
N LEU A 40 -7.52 3.25 2.42
CA LEU A 40 -6.53 4.30 2.67
C LEU A 40 -6.51 4.73 4.13
N GLU A 41 -7.67 4.79 4.79
CA GLU A 41 -7.74 5.07 6.22
C GLU A 41 -7.03 3.98 7.04
N ILE A 42 -7.31 2.71 6.75
CA ILE A 42 -6.72 1.57 7.45
C ILE A 42 -5.20 1.54 7.25
N LEU A 43 -4.76 1.73 6.02
CA LEU A 43 -3.33 1.69 5.68
C LEU A 43 -2.59 2.85 6.34
N ARG A 44 -3.18 4.05 6.36
CA ARG A 44 -2.60 5.19 7.05
C ARG A 44 -2.46 4.93 8.56
N GLU A 45 -3.52 4.44 9.19
CA GLU A 45 -3.50 4.15 10.63
C GLU A 45 -2.49 3.07 10.97
N THR A 46 -2.38 2.03 10.12
CA THR A 46 -1.41 0.97 10.32
C THR A 46 0.02 1.50 10.18
N LEU A 47 0.28 2.32 9.15
CA LEU A 47 1.58 2.97 8.98
C LEU A 47 1.98 3.77 10.21
N GLU A 48 1.05 4.52 10.79
CA GLU A 48 1.33 5.34 11.98
C GLU A 48 1.76 4.48 13.18
N LYS A 49 1.23 3.28 13.30
CA LYS A 49 1.64 2.34 14.35
C LYS A 49 3.08 1.86 14.18
N TRP A 50 3.64 1.98 12.99
CA TRP A 50 5.02 1.63 12.67
C TRP A 50 5.93 2.86 12.64
N ASP A 51 5.49 3.98 13.20
CA ASP A 51 6.19 5.26 13.16
C ASP A 51 6.49 5.70 11.73
N CYS A 52 5.57 5.39 10.83
CA CYS A 52 5.59 5.82 9.45
C CYS A 52 4.45 6.81 9.22
N ARG A 53 4.53 7.57 8.13
CA ARG A 53 3.52 8.56 7.80
C ARG A 53 3.12 8.44 6.34
N LEU A 54 1.84 8.27 6.09
CA LEU A 54 1.31 8.26 4.73
C LEU A 54 1.37 9.69 4.18
N ILE A 55 2.11 9.87 3.09
CA ILE A 55 2.24 11.16 2.39
C ILE A 55 1.15 11.28 1.35
N GLU A 56 0.94 10.23 0.56
CA GLU A 56 -0.03 10.22 -0.51
C GLU A 56 -0.54 8.80 -0.70
N GLY A 57 -1.85 8.65 -0.92
CA GLY A 57 -2.45 7.36 -1.20
C GLY A 57 -3.47 7.50 -2.32
N ASN A 58 -3.37 6.61 -3.30
CA ASN A 58 -4.28 6.54 -4.44
C ASN A 58 -4.55 5.09 -4.78
N GLY A 59 -5.54 4.85 -5.61
CA GLY A 59 -5.82 3.52 -6.08
C GLY A 59 -6.86 3.49 -7.18
N GLU A 60 -7.02 2.32 -7.73
CA GLU A 60 -8.03 2.02 -8.72
C GLU A 60 -8.74 0.73 -8.32
N ALA A 61 -9.55 0.18 -9.21
CA ALA A 61 -10.39 -0.97 -8.89
C ALA A 61 -9.59 -2.23 -8.48
N ASP A 62 -8.33 -2.36 -8.91
CA ASP A 62 -7.53 -3.56 -8.72
C ASP A 62 -6.19 -3.33 -7.99
N HIS A 63 -5.90 -2.10 -7.54
CA HIS A 63 -4.66 -1.85 -6.82
C HIS A 63 -4.74 -0.57 -5.98
N VAL A 64 -3.83 -0.46 -5.01
CA VAL A 64 -3.57 0.78 -4.29
C VAL A 64 -2.09 1.13 -4.40
N HIS A 65 -1.81 2.42 -4.40
CA HIS A 65 -0.47 2.98 -4.45
C HIS A 65 -0.29 3.92 -3.27
N LEU A 66 0.72 3.67 -2.45
CA LEU A 66 1.03 4.48 -1.28
C LEU A 66 2.42 5.09 -1.42
N LEU A 67 2.54 6.35 -1.05
CA LEU A 67 3.81 7.02 -0.81
C LEU A 67 3.88 7.31 0.67
N PHE A 68 4.87 6.78 1.37
CA PHE A 68 4.98 6.97 2.81
C PHE A 68 6.41 7.27 3.26
N ALA A 69 6.51 8.00 4.36
CA ALA A 69 7.78 8.28 5.03
C ALA A 69 8.04 7.15 6.02
N GLY A 70 9.21 6.52 5.90
CA GLY A 70 9.64 5.45 6.79
C GLY A 70 10.62 5.94 7.84
N ASN A 71 11.32 4.99 8.45
CA ASN A 71 12.34 5.28 9.45
C ASN A 71 13.48 4.25 9.36
N PRO A 72 14.66 4.53 9.94
CA PRO A 72 15.83 3.65 9.80
C PRO A 72 15.70 2.27 10.44
N ASN A 73 14.76 2.10 11.37
CA ASN A 73 14.56 0.82 12.06
C ASN A 73 13.53 -0.06 11.35
N LEU A 74 13.00 0.39 10.23
CA LEU A 74 11.90 -0.26 9.56
C LEU A 74 12.34 -1.51 8.81
N GLN A 75 11.64 -2.63 9.04
CA GLN A 75 11.75 -3.84 8.25
C GLN A 75 10.62 -3.82 7.22
N LEU A 76 10.95 -3.48 5.99
CA LEU A 76 9.94 -3.25 4.94
C LEU A 76 9.06 -4.46 4.65
N SER A 77 9.62 -5.66 4.64
CA SER A 77 8.83 -6.87 4.38
C SER A 77 7.83 -7.16 5.50
N VAL A 78 8.21 -6.91 6.74
CA VAL A 78 7.32 -7.09 7.89
C VAL A 78 6.19 -6.05 7.85
N LEU A 79 6.54 -4.80 7.56
CA LEU A 79 5.55 -3.74 7.40
C LEU A 79 4.55 -4.07 6.28
N ALA A 80 5.04 -4.44 5.11
CA ALA A 80 4.18 -4.75 3.97
C ALA A 80 3.22 -5.90 4.29
N ASN A 81 3.70 -6.95 4.93
CA ASN A 81 2.86 -8.07 5.33
C ASN A 81 1.81 -7.65 6.35
N ASN A 82 2.16 -6.80 7.29
CA ASN A 82 1.20 -6.28 8.29
C ASN A 82 0.14 -5.40 7.63
N LEU A 83 0.54 -4.51 6.74
CA LEU A 83 -0.40 -3.68 5.98
C LEU A 83 -1.40 -4.54 5.22
N LYS A 84 -0.93 -5.58 4.53
CA LYS A 84 -1.78 -6.50 3.79
C LYS A 84 -2.73 -7.28 4.70
N THR A 85 -2.21 -7.83 5.78
CA THR A 85 -3.00 -8.65 6.70
C THR A 85 -4.11 -7.85 7.37
N VAL A 86 -3.76 -6.69 7.92
CA VAL A 86 -4.72 -5.83 8.64
C VAL A 86 -5.80 -5.31 7.67
N SER A 87 -5.39 -4.79 6.52
CA SER A 87 -6.34 -4.23 5.56
C SER A 87 -7.24 -5.31 4.97
N SER A 88 -6.70 -6.48 4.64
CA SER A 88 -7.49 -7.59 4.14
C SER A 88 -8.55 -8.01 5.15
N ARG A 89 -8.16 -8.19 6.40
CA ARG A 89 -9.07 -8.63 7.45
C ARG A 89 -10.21 -7.63 7.67
N LEU A 90 -9.88 -6.36 7.78
CA LEU A 90 -10.88 -5.32 8.06
C LEU A 90 -11.81 -5.08 6.87
N ILE A 91 -11.29 -5.04 5.66
CA ILE A 91 -12.13 -4.85 4.47
C ILE A 91 -13.06 -6.05 4.26
N ARG A 92 -12.57 -7.27 4.44
CA ARG A 92 -13.41 -8.45 4.32
C ARG A 92 -14.52 -8.50 5.38
N LYS A 93 -14.24 -7.94 6.55
CA LYS A 93 -15.23 -7.85 7.64
C LYS A 93 -16.26 -6.76 7.36
N GLU A 94 -15.79 -5.54 7.05
CA GLU A 94 -16.65 -4.37 6.92
C GLU A 94 -17.45 -4.36 5.63
N PHE A 95 -16.91 -4.95 4.57
CA PHE A 95 -17.56 -5.02 3.25
C PHE A 95 -17.83 -6.47 2.86
N LYS A 96 -18.18 -7.30 3.83
CA LYS A 96 -18.36 -8.74 3.63
C LYS A 96 -19.30 -9.05 2.46
N LYS A 97 -20.37 -8.30 2.33
CA LYS A 97 -21.38 -8.53 1.31
C LYS A 97 -20.81 -8.34 -0.11
N GLU A 98 -20.05 -7.26 -0.31
CA GLU A 98 -19.44 -6.98 -1.60
C GLU A 98 -18.26 -7.91 -1.90
N ILE A 99 -17.39 -8.10 -0.92
CA ILE A 99 -16.17 -8.89 -1.11
C ILE A 99 -16.49 -10.36 -1.35
N SER A 100 -17.48 -10.91 -0.66
CA SER A 100 -17.84 -12.33 -0.81
C SER A 100 -18.40 -12.66 -2.20
N LYS A 101 -18.84 -11.68 -2.95
CA LYS A 101 -19.25 -11.90 -4.35
C LYS A 101 -18.08 -12.22 -5.27
N THR A 102 -16.88 -11.76 -4.89
CA THR A 102 -15.66 -11.96 -5.68
C THR A 102 -14.77 -13.03 -5.07
N TYR A 103 -14.56 -12.95 -3.75
CA TYR A 103 -13.68 -13.87 -3.03
C TYR A 103 -14.48 -14.66 -1.99
N TRP A 104 -14.62 -15.96 -2.21
CA TRP A 104 -15.28 -16.86 -1.26
C TRP A 104 -14.30 -17.44 -0.24
N LYS A 105 -12.97 -17.24 -0.46
CA LYS A 105 -11.91 -17.58 0.48
C LYS A 105 -11.46 -16.31 1.22
N PRO A 106 -10.78 -16.46 2.38
CA PRO A 106 -10.30 -15.30 3.15
C PRO A 106 -9.05 -14.66 2.51
N VAL A 107 -9.22 -14.12 1.30
CA VAL A 107 -8.15 -13.47 0.55
C VAL A 107 -8.62 -12.09 0.08
N PHE A 108 -7.69 -11.19 -0.16
CA PHE A 108 -7.96 -9.90 -0.76
C PHE A 108 -6.80 -9.46 -1.66
N TRP A 109 -5.57 -9.58 -1.19
CA TRP A 109 -4.39 -9.12 -1.90
C TRP A 109 -3.65 -10.25 -2.62
N HIS A 110 -3.01 -9.89 -3.73
CA HIS A 110 -2.04 -10.74 -4.39
C HIS A 110 -0.88 -11.00 -3.44
N ARG A 111 -0.22 -12.16 -3.56
CA ARG A 111 0.91 -12.54 -2.71
C ARG A 111 2.06 -11.54 -2.81
N SER A 112 2.38 -11.09 -4.03
CA SER A 112 3.48 -10.16 -4.27
C SER A 112 3.05 -8.71 -4.05
N TYR A 113 4.03 -7.85 -3.81
CA TYR A 113 3.84 -6.42 -3.75
C TYR A 113 5.08 -5.75 -4.34
N PHE A 114 4.93 -4.49 -4.73
CA PHE A 114 6.04 -3.68 -5.21
C PHE A 114 6.39 -2.65 -4.13
N ILE A 115 7.68 -2.53 -3.82
CA ILE A 115 8.16 -1.48 -2.91
C ILE A 115 9.45 -0.90 -3.47
N MET A 116 9.58 0.42 -3.43
CA MET A 116 10.72 1.13 -3.98
C MET A 116 11.02 2.36 -3.13
N SER A 117 12.30 2.60 -2.86
CA SER A 117 12.71 3.85 -2.22
C SER A 117 12.58 5.00 -3.20
N CYS A 118 12.15 6.16 -2.70
CA CYS A 118 12.09 7.38 -3.50
C CYS A 118 13.48 8.00 -3.61
N GLY A 119 13.73 8.66 -4.73
CA GLY A 119 15.02 9.28 -5.00
C GLY A 119 15.84 8.50 -5.99
N GLY A 120 15.49 7.24 -6.25
CA GLY A 120 16.18 6.42 -7.23
C GLY A 120 15.44 6.22 -8.53
N ALA A 121 14.10 6.36 -8.55
CA ALA A 121 13.33 6.04 -9.75
C ALA A 121 12.32 7.12 -10.11
N PRO A 122 12.21 7.47 -11.40
CA PRO A 122 11.14 8.37 -11.85
C PRO A 122 9.77 7.74 -11.71
N LEU A 123 8.75 8.59 -11.61
CA LEU A 123 7.35 8.15 -11.53
C LEU A 123 6.95 7.25 -12.69
N SER A 124 7.55 7.45 -13.88
CA SER A 124 7.27 6.62 -15.06
C SER A 124 7.58 5.14 -14.83
N VAL A 125 8.63 4.83 -14.06
CA VAL A 125 8.98 3.43 -13.72
C VAL A 125 7.91 2.80 -12.86
N ILE A 126 7.37 3.55 -11.90
CA ILE A 126 6.31 3.08 -11.02
C ILE A 126 5.03 2.83 -11.81
N LYS A 127 4.67 3.75 -12.69
CA LYS A 127 3.50 3.60 -13.56
C LYS A 127 3.62 2.37 -14.45
N LYS A 128 4.81 2.13 -15.01
CA LYS A 128 5.05 0.96 -15.85
C LYS A 128 4.87 -0.33 -15.05
N TYR A 129 5.33 -0.38 -13.81
CA TYR A 129 5.11 -1.53 -12.96
C TYR A 129 3.62 -1.82 -12.79
N ILE A 130 2.83 -0.78 -12.49
CA ILE A 130 1.38 -0.93 -12.32
C ILE A 130 0.74 -1.47 -13.59
N GLU A 131 1.10 -0.92 -14.74
CA GLU A 131 0.60 -1.37 -16.05
C GLU A 131 0.98 -2.83 -16.32
N ASP A 132 2.23 -3.22 -16.02
CA ASP A 132 2.69 -4.60 -16.23
C ASP A 132 1.92 -5.58 -15.34
N GLN A 133 1.62 -5.21 -14.10
CA GLN A 133 0.73 -6.01 -13.25
C GLN A 133 -0.66 -6.07 -13.87
N GLY A 134 -1.04 -5.01 -14.56
CA GLY A 134 -2.28 -4.94 -15.31
C GLY A 134 -2.37 -5.98 -16.42
N SER A 135 -1.30 -6.26 -17.13
CA SER A 135 -1.29 -7.19 -18.26
C SER A 135 -1.06 -8.64 -17.85
N LYS A 136 -0.57 -8.90 -16.66
CA LYS A 136 -0.22 -10.28 -16.23
C LYS A 136 -1.33 -10.97 -15.44
N GLY A 137 -2.46 -10.36 -15.33
CA GLY A 137 -3.64 -10.98 -14.75
C GLY A 137 -3.45 -11.59 -13.36
#